data_5f1148bfbdb71792e53dd2a2fb64d8e9
#
_entry.id   5f1148bfbdb71792e53dd2a2fb64d8e9
#
_cell.length_a   1.000
_cell.length_b   1.000
_cell.length_c   1.000
_cell.angle_alpha   90.00
_cell.angle_beta   90.00
_cell.angle_gamma   90.00
#
_symmetry.space_group_name_H-M   'P 1'
#
loop_
_entity.id
_entity.type
_entity.pdbx_description
1 polymer ?
#
loop_
_entity_poly.entity_id
_entity_poly.type
_entity_poly.pdbx_seq_one_letter_code
_entity_poly.pdbx_strand_id
1 'polypeptide(L)'
;ILENENVVQKKEENVKKPELKPKQEVKKPEIKQKQKAPKKSKEKVAELILPDLNLKTKTVLNLFEDVNYDLNTVRFEKRVKPIYFTQFPKDLDEIQSVQLKKETFIKIVLPLIVAENEKILDDRFKLKQITSRKITSDGEKQWLRQKFLEYKVKKGSINELNSRMDIIPASIALAQAAKESGWGTSRFAL
;
A
#
# COMPACT_ATOMS: atom_id res chain seq x y z
N ILE A 1 -62.62 9.91 -33.60
CA ILE A 1 -63.33 8.91 -34.42
C ILE A 1 -62.61 7.59 -34.14
N LEU A 2 -63.30 6.86 -33.25
CA LEU A 2 -63.62 5.40 -33.20
C LEU A 2 -62.44 4.46 -32.99
N GLU A 3 -62.32 3.89 -31.75
CA GLU A 3 -63.00 2.66 -31.24
C GLU A 3 -62.58 1.41 -32.04
N ASN A 4 -61.97 0.41 -31.39
CA ASN A 4 -62.69 -0.71 -30.85
C ASN A 4 -61.79 -1.68 -30.08
N GLU A 5 -62.31 -2.06 -28.92
CA GLU A 5 -62.05 -3.17 -28.02
C GLU A 5 -62.20 -4.55 -28.69
N ASN A 6 -61.56 -5.58 -28.04
CA ASN A 6 -62.11 -6.88 -27.71
C ASN A 6 -60.96 -7.75 -27.12
N VAL A 7 -60.89 -8.04 -25.84
CA VAL A 7 -61.56 -8.98 -24.93
C VAL A 7 -61.86 -10.36 -25.55
N VAL A 8 -61.31 -11.41 -24.98
CA VAL A 8 -61.89 -12.70 -24.54
C VAL A 8 -60.81 -13.71 -24.20
N GLN A 9 -60.61 -13.95 -22.92
CA GLN A 9 -60.96 -15.10 -22.06
C GLN A 9 -60.19 -16.45 -22.23
N LYS A 10 -59.56 -16.81 -21.10
CA LYS A 10 -59.61 -18.09 -20.33
C LYS A 10 -59.56 -19.42 -21.07
N LYS A 11 -58.61 -20.25 -20.60
CA LYS A 11 -58.95 -21.57 -20.06
C LYS A 11 -57.83 -22.11 -19.20
N GLU A 12 -58.18 -22.39 -17.92
CA GLU A 12 -57.51 -23.30 -17.00
C GLU A 12 -57.73 -24.72 -17.45
N GLU A 13 -56.73 -25.60 -17.27
CA GLU A 13 -56.97 -27.00 -17.00
C GLU A 13 -55.80 -27.61 -16.22
N ASN A 14 -56.20 -28.00 -15.07
CA ASN A 14 -55.64 -28.77 -14.00
C ASN A 14 -55.56 -30.25 -14.46
N VAL A 15 -54.50 -30.99 -14.04
CA VAL A 15 -54.65 -32.38 -13.59
C VAL A 15 -53.31 -33.02 -13.17
N LYS A 16 -53.23 -33.28 -11.86
CA LYS A 16 -52.75 -34.47 -11.11
C LYS A 16 -51.30 -34.94 -11.19
N LYS A 17 -50.72 -34.90 -10.01
CA LYS A 17 -49.71 -35.76 -9.39
C LYS A 17 -50.20 -37.23 -9.32
N PRO A 18 -49.30 -38.24 -9.34
CA PRO A 18 -49.29 -39.22 -8.29
C PRO A 18 -47.90 -39.44 -7.64
N GLU A 19 -48.02 -39.81 -6.40
CA GLU A 19 -47.02 -40.21 -5.43
C GLU A 19 -46.54 -41.65 -5.60
N LEU A 20 -45.43 -41.94 -4.86
CA LEU A 20 -45.03 -43.16 -4.14
C LEU A 20 -43.89 -44.03 -4.71
N LYS A 21 -42.70 -43.85 -4.10
CA LYS A 21 -41.83 -44.75 -3.27
C LYS A 21 -41.70 -46.26 -3.64
N PRO A 22 -40.70 -47.01 -3.10
CA PRO A 22 -39.30 -46.69 -2.67
C PRO A 22 -38.23 -47.77 -3.05
N LYS A 23 -36.97 -47.49 -2.61
CA LYS A 23 -35.87 -48.43 -2.28
C LYS A 23 -35.24 -49.30 -3.36
N GLN A 24 -33.93 -49.09 -3.53
CA GLN A 24 -32.90 -50.10 -3.22
C GLN A 24 -31.51 -49.46 -3.11
N GLU A 25 -30.86 -49.75 -1.98
CA GLU A 25 -29.44 -49.56 -1.71
C GLU A 25 -28.61 -50.43 -2.66
N VAL A 26 -27.54 -49.84 -3.23
CA VAL A 26 -26.35 -50.59 -3.64
C VAL A 26 -25.11 -49.77 -3.28
N LYS A 27 -24.22 -50.47 -2.61
CA LYS A 27 -22.98 -50.11 -1.94
C LYS A 27 -21.97 -49.38 -2.81
N LYS A 28 -21.20 -48.50 -2.11
CA LYS A 28 -19.91 -47.90 -2.45
C LYS A 28 -18.92 -48.85 -3.13
N PRO A 29 -17.96 -48.31 -3.95
CA PRO A 29 -16.65 -48.16 -3.37
C PRO A 29 -16.07 -46.72 -3.51
N GLU A 30 -15.38 -46.35 -2.44
CA GLU A 30 -14.51 -45.19 -2.31
C GLU A 30 -13.39 -45.21 -3.35
N ILE A 31 -13.18 -44.10 -4.05
CA ILE A 31 -11.84 -43.70 -4.45
C ILE A 31 -11.71 -42.22 -4.15
N LYS A 32 -11.01 -41.95 -3.04
CA LYS A 32 -10.49 -40.64 -2.67
C LYS A 32 -9.37 -40.25 -3.63
N GLN A 33 -9.55 -39.19 -4.35
CA GLN A 33 -8.42 -38.32 -4.69
C GLN A 33 -8.93 -36.88 -4.79
N LYS A 34 -8.93 -36.21 -3.64
CA LYS A 34 -8.93 -34.73 -3.55
C LYS A 34 -7.54 -34.24 -3.93
N GLN A 35 -7.36 -33.81 -5.15
CA GLN A 35 -6.26 -32.94 -5.48
C GLN A 35 -6.51 -31.58 -4.81
N LYS A 36 -5.83 -31.36 -3.67
CA LYS A 36 -5.71 -30.05 -3.06
C LYS A 36 -4.92 -29.14 -4.00
N ALA A 37 -5.56 -28.10 -4.52
CA ALA A 37 -4.86 -26.98 -5.09
C ALA A 37 -3.84 -26.42 -4.06
N PRO A 38 -2.62 -26.03 -4.48
CA PRO A 38 -1.62 -25.50 -3.56
C PRO A 38 -2.14 -24.17 -3.00
N LYS A 39 -2.45 -24.16 -1.71
CA LYS A 39 -2.59 -22.92 -0.95
C LYS A 39 -1.25 -22.18 -1.08
N LYS A 40 -1.23 -21.08 -1.82
CA LYS A 40 -0.17 -20.09 -1.70
C LYS A 40 -0.11 -19.69 -0.24
N SER A 41 0.87 -20.22 0.48
CA SER A 41 1.28 -19.72 1.77
C SER A 41 1.62 -18.24 1.56
N LYS A 42 0.85 -17.35 2.17
CA LYS A 42 1.32 -16.01 2.43
C LYS A 42 2.52 -16.21 3.34
N GLU A 43 3.72 -16.14 2.79
CA GLU A 43 4.91 -15.90 3.59
C GLU A 43 4.60 -14.65 4.40
N LYS A 44 4.36 -14.85 5.68
CA LYS A 44 4.50 -13.78 6.65
C LYS A 44 5.97 -13.41 6.54
N VAL A 45 6.24 -12.28 5.88
CA VAL A 45 7.51 -11.59 6.05
C VAL A 45 7.60 -11.43 7.56
N ALA A 46 8.44 -12.23 8.18
CA ALA A 46 8.75 -12.08 9.59
C ALA A 46 9.29 -10.67 9.69
N GLU A 47 8.54 -9.82 10.37
CA GLU A 47 8.99 -8.50 10.74
C GLU A 47 10.26 -8.75 11.55
N LEU A 48 11.41 -8.52 10.93
CA LEU A 48 12.70 -8.70 11.57
C LEU A 48 12.77 -7.57 12.60
N ILE A 49 12.25 -7.83 13.81
CA ILE A 49 12.47 -6.96 14.97
C ILE A 49 13.97 -7.05 15.21
N LEU A 50 14.71 -6.17 14.55
CA LEU A 50 16.12 -5.99 14.86
C LEU A 50 16.18 -5.54 16.32
N PRO A 51 16.95 -6.23 17.17
CA PRO A 51 17.16 -5.77 18.53
C PRO A 51 17.66 -4.33 18.45
N ASP A 52 17.34 -3.55 19.46
CA ASP A 52 17.72 -2.14 19.60
C ASP A 52 19.25 -2.03 19.41
N LEU A 53 19.65 -1.97 18.15
CA LEU A 53 21.05 -1.80 17.77
C LEU A 53 21.38 -0.40 18.24
N ASN A 54 22.27 -0.29 19.20
CA ASN A 54 22.82 0.98 19.64
C ASN A 54 23.60 1.58 18.45
N LEU A 55 22.83 2.09 17.49
CA LEU A 55 23.34 2.57 16.21
C LEU A 55 24.22 3.78 16.46
N LYS A 56 25.51 3.63 16.17
CA LYS A 56 26.48 4.71 16.31
C LYS A 56 26.68 5.41 14.98
N THR A 57 26.89 6.71 15.03
CA THR A 57 27.18 7.55 13.86
C THR A 57 28.33 7.00 13.03
N LYS A 58 29.42 6.54 13.67
CA LYS A 58 30.57 5.95 12.97
C LYS A 58 30.16 4.74 12.11
N THR A 59 29.27 3.88 12.61
CA THR A 59 28.77 2.70 11.87
C THR A 59 27.97 3.14 10.65
N VAL A 60 27.14 4.17 10.79
CA VAL A 60 26.34 4.72 9.70
C VAL A 60 27.23 5.37 8.63
N LEU A 61 28.24 6.12 9.02
CA LEU A 61 29.19 6.74 8.10
C LEU A 61 29.99 5.69 7.33
N ASN A 62 30.51 4.67 8.00
CA ASN A 62 31.21 3.56 7.34
C ASN A 62 30.30 2.85 6.34
N LEU A 63 29.03 2.57 6.71
CA LEU A 63 28.07 1.99 5.78
C LEU A 63 27.88 2.84 4.54
N PHE A 64 27.76 4.17 4.69
CA PHE A 64 27.62 5.07 3.54
C PHE A 64 28.86 5.05 2.62
N GLU A 65 30.06 4.93 3.20
CA GLU A 65 31.31 4.77 2.45
C GLU A 65 31.34 3.42 1.72
N ASP A 66 31.07 2.31 2.40
CA ASP A 66 31.09 0.95 1.84
C ASP A 66 30.16 0.81 0.64
N VAL A 67 29.00 1.46 0.67
CA VAL A 67 28.03 1.42 -0.43
C VAL A 67 28.19 2.57 -1.43
N ASN A 68 29.21 3.42 -1.28
CA ASN A 68 29.42 4.60 -2.10
C ASN A 68 28.17 5.49 -2.19
N TYR A 69 27.55 5.81 -1.02
CA TYR A 69 26.39 6.69 -0.97
C TYR A 69 26.80 8.14 -0.83
N ASP A 70 26.94 8.82 -1.98
CA ASP A 70 27.31 10.23 -2.08
C ASP A 70 26.14 11.08 -2.60
N LEU A 71 25.92 12.25 -1.99
CA LEU A 71 24.81 13.15 -2.35
C LEU A 71 25.01 13.86 -3.69
N ASN A 72 26.26 14.04 -4.14
CA ASN A 72 26.54 14.61 -5.45
C ASN A 72 26.16 13.60 -6.54
N THR A 73 26.52 12.34 -6.35
CA THR A 73 26.08 11.25 -7.23
C THR A 73 24.58 11.15 -7.31
N VAL A 74 23.87 11.23 -6.16
CA VAL A 74 22.40 11.26 -6.11
C VAL A 74 21.81 12.41 -6.92
N ARG A 75 22.39 13.61 -6.82
CA ARG A 75 21.93 14.79 -7.58
C ARG A 75 22.10 14.61 -9.08
N PHE A 76 23.21 14.00 -9.49
CA PHE A 76 23.51 13.76 -10.89
C PHE A 76 22.67 12.63 -11.49
N GLU A 77 22.68 11.46 -10.85
CA GLU A 77 22.01 10.26 -11.34
C GLU A 77 20.50 10.24 -11.08
N LYS A 78 20.00 11.12 -10.20
CA LYS A 78 18.60 11.12 -9.73
C LYS A 78 18.16 9.79 -9.10
N ARG A 79 19.11 9.08 -8.52
CA ARG A 79 18.88 7.79 -7.85
C ARG A 79 19.37 7.84 -6.41
N VAL A 80 18.55 7.34 -5.50
CA VAL A 80 18.85 7.24 -4.08
C VAL A 80 19.13 5.78 -3.73
N LYS A 81 20.14 5.55 -2.88
CA LYS A 81 20.40 4.19 -2.34
C LYS A 81 19.25 3.80 -1.41
N PRO A 82 18.62 2.61 -1.55
CA PRO A 82 17.50 2.17 -0.72
C PRO A 82 17.98 1.65 0.64
N ILE A 83 18.54 2.55 1.45
CA ILE A 83 19.05 2.27 2.79
C ILE A 83 18.09 2.92 3.77
N TYR A 84 17.42 2.10 4.58
CA TYR A 84 16.38 2.56 5.49
C TYR A 84 16.81 2.37 6.95
N PHE A 85 16.79 3.44 7.70
CA PHE A 85 17.02 3.44 9.13
C PHE A 85 15.70 3.64 9.86
N THR A 86 15.48 2.92 10.95
CA THR A 86 14.29 3.05 11.79
C THR A 86 14.45 4.11 12.87
N GLN A 87 15.71 4.52 13.14
CA GLN A 87 16.06 5.54 14.13
C GLN A 87 17.33 6.26 13.73
N PHE A 88 17.55 7.44 14.30
CA PHE A 88 18.82 8.14 14.17
C PHE A 88 19.88 7.54 15.10
N PRO A 89 21.19 7.67 14.75
CA PRO A 89 22.26 7.37 15.71
C PRO A 89 22.14 8.27 16.95
N LYS A 90 22.27 7.66 18.14
CA LYS A 90 22.14 8.39 19.41
C LYS A 90 23.22 9.44 19.65
N ASP A 91 24.36 9.27 18.99
CA ASP A 91 25.53 10.14 19.04
C ASP A 91 25.63 11.06 17.79
N LEU A 92 24.52 11.29 17.08
CA LEU A 92 24.49 12.16 15.91
C LEU A 92 24.81 13.63 16.25
N ASP A 93 24.44 14.07 17.43
CA ASP A 93 24.72 15.41 17.96
C ASP A 93 26.19 15.64 18.29
N GLU A 94 26.96 14.57 18.56
CA GLU A 94 28.40 14.62 18.86
C GLU A 94 29.26 14.97 17.63
N ILE A 95 28.70 14.92 16.42
CA ILE A 95 29.43 15.33 15.21
C ILE A 95 29.76 16.81 15.27
N GLN A 96 31.06 17.13 15.34
CA GLN A 96 31.55 18.52 15.42
C GLN A 96 31.35 19.30 14.12
N SER A 97 31.48 18.62 12.97
CA SER A 97 31.27 19.25 11.68
C SER A 97 29.77 19.41 11.38
N VAL A 98 29.31 20.65 11.35
CA VAL A 98 27.92 20.98 10.98
C VAL A 98 27.56 20.48 9.59
N GLN A 99 28.51 20.54 8.65
CA GLN A 99 28.31 20.03 7.28
C GLN A 99 28.11 18.53 7.30
N LEU A 100 28.99 17.77 7.95
CA LEU A 100 28.89 16.32 8.04
C LEU A 100 27.60 15.88 8.75
N LYS A 101 27.20 16.58 9.83
CA LYS A 101 25.93 16.33 10.52
C LYS A 101 24.73 16.45 9.57
N LYS A 102 24.66 17.56 8.81
CA LYS A 102 23.59 17.79 7.84
C LYS A 102 23.59 16.77 6.71
N GLU A 103 24.75 16.42 6.17
CA GLU A 103 24.88 15.40 5.13
C GLU A 103 24.43 14.03 5.64
N THR A 104 24.82 13.65 6.84
CA THR A 104 24.40 12.38 7.47
C THR A 104 22.90 12.34 7.64
N PHE A 105 22.29 13.41 8.17
CA PHE A 105 20.84 13.53 8.28
C PHE A 105 20.15 13.36 6.92
N ILE A 106 20.62 14.06 5.90
CA ILE A 106 20.04 13.97 4.56
C ILE A 106 20.16 12.54 4.00
N LYS A 107 21.31 11.90 4.15
CA LYS A 107 21.54 10.52 3.70
C LYS A 107 20.61 9.52 4.40
N ILE A 108 20.23 9.75 5.66
CA ILE A 108 19.28 8.92 6.42
C ILE A 108 17.84 9.15 5.98
N VAL A 109 17.44 10.42 5.81
CA VAL A 109 16.01 10.78 5.60
C VAL A 109 15.60 10.71 4.14
N LEU A 110 16.50 11.06 3.21
CA LEU A 110 16.17 11.11 1.78
C LEU A 110 15.62 9.78 1.21
N PRO A 111 16.18 8.60 1.53
CA PRO A 111 15.62 7.33 1.06
C PRO A 111 14.17 7.10 1.51
N LEU A 112 13.83 7.49 2.73
CA LEU A 112 12.48 7.36 3.28
C LEU A 112 11.48 8.23 2.52
N ILE A 113 11.87 9.49 2.22
CA ILE A 113 11.04 10.42 1.45
C ILE A 113 10.81 9.89 0.03
N VAL A 114 11.86 9.39 -0.60
CA VAL A 114 11.75 8.83 -1.97
C VAL A 114 10.85 7.61 -1.98
N ALA A 115 11.04 6.67 -1.04
CA ALA A 115 10.21 5.48 -0.95
C ALA A 115 8.72 5.82 -0.70
N GLU A 116 8.44 6.83 0.13
CA GLU A 116 7.07 7.26 0.36
C GLU A 116 6.44 7.92 -0.88
N ASN A 117 7.21 8.73 -1.60
CA ASN A 117 6.76 9.30 -2.87
C ASN A 117 6.50 8.20 -3.93
N GLU A 118 7.31 7.16 -3.99
CA GLU A 118 7.09 6.01 -4.88
C GLU A 118 5.77 5.30 -4.56
N LYS A 119 5.47 5.06 -3.28
CA LYS A 119 4.17 4.50 -2.87
C LYS A 119 3.00 5.39 -3.30
N ILE A 120 3.13 6.70 -3.16
CA ILE A 120 2.09 7.64 -3.61
C ILE A 120 1.89 7.55 -5.12
N LEU A 121 2.98 7.44 -5.91
CA LEU A 121 2.88 7.26 -7.36
C LEU A 121 2.20 5.94 -7.74
N ASP A 122 2.52 4.85 -7.06
CA ASP A 122 1.86 3.55 -7.24
C ASP A 122 0.36 3.63 -6.92
N ASP A 123 0.00 4.29 -5.83
CA ASP A 123 -1.38 4.53 -5.43
C ASP A 123 -2.13 5.39 -6.47
N ARG A 124 -1.49 6.43 -7.01
CA ARG A 124 -2.06 7.24 -8.12
C ARG A 124 -2.27 6.40 -9.38
N PHE A 125 -1.30 5.57 -9.72
CA PHE A 125 -1.42 4.66 -10.86
C PHE A 125 -2.58 3.68 -10.67
N LYS A 126 -2.69 3.08 -9.48
CA LYS A 126 -3.81 2.20 -9.12
C LYS A 126 -5.15 2.94 -9.17
N LEU A 127 -5.22 4.17 -8.64
CA LEU A 127 -6.42 5.00 -8.71
C LEU A 127 -6.84 5.22 -10.16
N LYS A 128 -5.90 5.58 -11.04
CA LYS A 128 -6.16 5.76 -12.48
C LYS A 128 -6.67 4.47 -13.13
N GLN A 129 -6.10 3.32 -12.79
CA GLN A 129 -6.57 2.02 -13.31
C GLN A 129 -8.01 1.71 -12.86
N ILE A 130 -8.34 1.94 -11.59
CA ILE A 130 -9.68 1.71 -11.05
C ILE A 130 -10.69 2.62 -11.74
N THR A 131 -10.36 3.88 -11.90
CA THR A 131 -11.28 4.89 -12.46
C THR A 131 -11.47 4.80 -13.99
N SER A 132 -10.53 4.16 -14.69
CA SER A 132 -10.63 3.92 -16.14
C SER A 132 -11.59 2.77 -16.50
N ARG A 133 -11.98 1.96 -15.54
CA ARG A 133 -12.86 0.80 -15.74
C ARG A 133 -14.28 1.11 -15.29
N LYS A 134 -15.28 0.48 -15.97
CA LYS A 134 -16.70 0.61 -15.60
C LYS A 134 -17.09 -0.21 -14.37
N ILE A 135 -16.36 -1.28 -14.09
CA ILE A 135 -16.65 -2.23 -13.00
C ILE A 135 -15.51 -2.17 -11.98
N THR A 136 -15.87 -1.98 -10.73
CA THR A 136 -14.96 -1.93 -9.59
C THR A 136 -15.21 -3.14 -8.71
N SER A 137 -14.15 -3.89 -8.36
CA SER A 137 -14.24 -5.02 -7.44
C SER A 137 -14.47 -4.55 -6.00
N ASP A 138 -14.94 -5.45 -5.12
CA ASP A 138 -15.17 -5.09 -3.72
C ASP A 138 -13.87 -4.75 -2.98
N GLY A 139 -12.76 -5.41 -3.32
CA GLY A 139 -11.44 -5.07 -2.80
C GLY A 139 -10.98 -3.66 -3.22
N GLU A 140 -11.27 -3.24 -4.46
CA GLU A 140 -10.98 -1.89 -4.94
C GLU A 140 -11.85 -0.84 -4.26
N LYS A 141 -13.13 -1.14 -4.03
CA LYS A 141 -14.03 -0.26 -3.27
C LYS A 141 -13.53 -0.07 -1.83
N GLN A 142 -13.06 -1.15 -1.19
CA GLN A 142 -12.48 -1.09 0.15
C GLN A 142 -11.21 -0.24 0.17
N TRP A 143 -10.31 -0.43 -0.80
CA TRP A 143 -9.09 0.37 -0.96
C TRP A 143 -9.41 1.85 -1.16
N LEU A 144 -10.39 2.20 -2.02
CA LEU A 144 -10.84 3.58 -2.22
C LEU A 144 -11.36 4.21 -0.92
N ARG A 145 -12.18 3.49 -0.15
CA ARG A 145 -12.68 3.97 1.16
C ARG A 145 -11.53 4.29 2.11
N GLN A 146 -10.53 3.40 2.17
CA GLN A 146 -9.34 3.63 2.99
C GLN A 146 -8.58 4.88 2.53
N LYS A 147 -8.38 5.07 1.22
CA LYS A 147 -7.70 6.25 0.68
C LYS A 147 -8.50 7.54 0.90
N PHE A 148 -9.82 7.51 0.78
CA PHE A 148 -10.65 8.67 1.14
C PHE A 148 -10.48 9.09 2.61
N LEU A 149 -10.38 8.14 3.52
CA LEU A 149 -10.12 8.42 4.94
C LEU A 149 -8.70 8.97 5.15
N GLU A 150 -7.69 8.34 4.59
CA GLU A 150 -6.29 8.72 4.68
C GLU A 150 -6.06 10.16 4.20
N TYR A 151 -6.61 10.49 3.03
CA TYR A 151 -6.50 11.83 2.43
C TYR A 151 -7.62 12.80 2.86
N LYS A 152 -8.45 12.43 3.85
CA LYS A 152 -9.52 13.26 4.40
C LYS A 152 -10.53 13.77 3.36
N VAL A 153 -10.85 12.96 2.37
CA VAL A 153 -11.84 13.27 1.32
C VAL A 153 -13.24 12.96 1.83
N LYS A 154 -14.03 13.98 2.12
CA LYS A 154 -15.31 13.84 2.84
C LYS A 154 -16.47 13.26 2.01
N LYS A 155 -16.52 13.55 0.71
CA LYS A 155 -17.65 13.20 -0.16
C LYS A 155 -17.35 12.03 -1.13
N GLY A 156 -16.27 11.29 -0.93
CA GLY A 156 -15.86 10.23 -1.85
C GLY A 156 -15.54 10.71 -3.28
N SER A 157 -15.14 11.98 -3.42
CA SER A 157 -14.80 12.57 -4.72
C SER A 157 -13.46 12.04 -5.23
N ILE A 158 -13.47 11.34 -6.35
CA ILE A 158 -12.25 10.84 -7.01
C ILE A 158 -11.34 12.00 -7.44
N ASN A 159 -11.91 13.08 -7.94
CA ASN A 159 -11.13 14.25 -8.36
C ASN A 159 -10.42 14.90 -7.17
N GLU A 160 -11.10 15.03 -6.04
CA GLU A 160 -10.50 15.54 -4.80
C GLU A 160 -9.40 14.59 -4.30
N LEU A 161 -9.66 13.26 -4.32
CA LEU A 161 -8.65 12.28 -3.95
C LEU A 161 -7.39 12.39 -4.83
N ASN A 162 -7.57 12.46 -6.14
CA ASN A 162 -6.46 12.60 -7.09
C ASN A 162 -5.66 13.89 -6.88
N SER A 163 -6.32 14.99 -6.48
CA SER A 163 -5.63 16.26 -6.17
C SER A 163 -4.87 16.24 -4.86
N ARG A 164 -5.36 15.48 -3.85
CA ARG A 164 -4.71 15.38 -2.53
C ARG A 164 -3.63 14.32 -2.48
N MET A 165 -3.78 13.26 -3.26
CA MET A 165 -2.83 12.16 -3.38
C MET A 165 -1.72 12.55 -4.35
N ASP A 166 -0.78 13.39 -3.92
CA ASP A 166 0.33 13.83 -4.76
C ASP A 166 1.66 13.73 -4.01
N ILE A 167 2.75 13.62 -4.77
CA ILE A 167 4.11 13.57 -4.21
C ILE A 167 4.50 14.93 -3.64
N ILE A 168 5.37 14.89 -2.63
CA ILE A 168 5.97 16.09 -2.06
C ILE A 168 7.39 16.22 -2.59
N PRO A 169 7.79 17.37 -3.12
CA PRO A 169 9.19 17.60 -3.50
C PRO A 169 10.13 17.25 -2.35
N ALA A 170 11.12 16.40 -2.62
CA ALA A 170 12.03 15.89 -1.60
C ALA A 170 12.75 17.02 -0.82
N SER A 171 13.05 18.14 -1.48
CA SER A 171 13.66 19.31 -0.82
C SER A 171 12.75 19.95 0.23
N ILE A 172 11.44 20.01 -0.01
CA ILE A 172 10.47 20.56 0.95
C ILE A 172 10.31 19.60 2.13
N ALA A 173 10.15 18.30 1.87
CA ALA A 173 10.04 17.28 2.92
C ALA A 173 11.31 17.23 3.79
N LEU A 174 12.51 17.29 3.17
CA LEU A 174 13.78 17.36 3.90
C LEU A 174 13.90 18.62 4.76
N ALA A 175 13.52 19.78 4.23
CA ALA A 175 13.59 21.05 4.98
C ALA A 175 12.66 21.02 6.20
N GLN A 176 11.46 20.48 6.04
CA GLN A 176 10.51 20.32 7.14
C GLN A 176 11.02 19.31 8.18
N ALA A 177 11.48 18.14 7.74
CA ALA A 177 12.05 17.14 8.63
C ALA A 177 13.26 17.69 9.41
N ALA A 178 14.16 18.42 8.76
CA ALA A 178 15.31 19.03 9.40
C ALA A 178 14.91 20.08 10.45
N LYS A 179 13.91 20.90 10.14
CA LYS A 179 13.41 21.93 11.07
C LYS A 179 12.74 21.32 12.30
N GLU A 180 11.88 20.32 12.10
CA GLU A 180 11.12 19.72 13.20
C GLU A 180 11.97 18.82 14.09
N SER A 181 12.93 18.09 13.50
CA SER A 181 13.80 17.17 14.25
C SER A 181 15.11 17.79 14.76
N GLY A 182 15.37 19.08 14.47
CA GLY A 182 16.66 19.70 14.77
C GLY A 182 17.83 18.98 14.09
N TRP A 183 17.64 18.59 12.80
CA TRP A 183 18.60 17.77 12.05
C TRP A 183 18.83 16.39 12.66
N GLY A 184 17.78 15.80 13.24
CA GLY A 184 17.83 14.47 13.85
C GLY A 184 18.44 14.43 15.25
N THR A 185 18.64 15.59 15.89
CA THR A 185 19.29 15.68 17.23
C THR A 185 18.33 16.12 18.34
N SER A 186 17.06 16.42 18.00
CA SER A 186 16.09 16.74 19.03
C SER A 186 15.70 15.48 19.84
N ARG A 187 15.33 15.67 21.12
CA ARG A 187 14.86 14.59 21.99
C ARG A 187 13.64 13.81 21.45
N PHE A 188 12.96 14.35 20.44
CA PHE A 188 11.83 13.68 19.78
C PHE A 188 12.26 12.86 18.55
N ALA A 189 13.50 13.00 18.10
CA ALA A 189 14.06 12.31 16.97
C ALA A 189 15.00 11.15 17.38
N LEU A 190 15.46 11.15 18.62
CA LEU A 190 16.31 10.13 19.25
C LEU A 190 15.47 9.13 20.13
#